data_3cd18a40d923cab622c7cc0e25bbf64e
#
_entry.id   3cd18a40d923cab622c7cc0e25bbf64e
#
_cell.length_a   1.000
_cell.length_b   1.000
_cell.length_c   1.000
_cell.angle_alpha   90.00
_cell.angle_beta   90.00
_cell.angle_gamma   90.00
#
_symmetry.space_group_name_H-M   'P 1'
#
loop_
_entity.id
_entity.type
_entity.pdbx_description
1 polymer ?
#
loop_
_entity_poly.entity_id
_entity_poly.type
_entity_poly.pdbx_seq_one_letter_code
_entity_poly.pdbx_strand_id
1 'polypeptide(L)'
;MLTRRHVIASALAAPAILRLELGTAKAATALKISHQFPGGTIDKGDFRDRLCRMFAAEIAKRSGGELTAEIYPNSSLIKTNAQFSAMRKGALDISLYPMPYAGGELPETNIGLMPGLVATYDQGLRWKKEPVGKALTDFLADKGILLLTWVWQAGGVASRPRAIIAPEDAKGLKVRGGSREMDMVLQTAGASVLSVPSNEIYASMQTGACDAGITSSTSLISFRLEEVSKFLTSGAGASYWFMLEPLMMSKSVFDGLPKNHQDIILAVGSELEAFGKKGAQDDDVEVAKVYEKAGAKVAPLDIATVGKWRDIARDTAWKDYGAKTATAANLLKLASDVSA
;
A
#
# COMPACT_ATOMS: atom_id res chain seq x y z
N MET A 1 67.63 45.44 -60.99
CA MET A 1 67.26 44.65 -62.19
C MET A 1 66.32 43.55 -61.74
N LEU A 2 65.18 43.47 -62.40
CA LEU A 2 64.27 42.33 -62.50
C LEU A 2 63.44 41.95 -61.28
N THR A 3 62.26 42.39 -61.40
CA THR A 3 60.99 41.97 -60.78
C THR A 3 60.61 40.51 -61.08
N ARG A 4 60.00 39.82 -60.11
CA ARG A 4 58.98 38.78 -60.37
C ARG A 4 57.93 38.78 -59.27
N ARG A 5 56.74 39.25 -59.61
CA ARG A 5 55.52 39.11 -58.89
C ARG A 5 55.08 37.65 -58.95
N HIS A 6 54.81 37.01 -57.80
CA HIS A 6 54.04 35.79 -57.73
C HIS A 6 52.72 36.13 -57.01
N VAL A 7 51.61 36.02 -57.72
CA VAL A 7 50.29 36.05 -57.25
C VAL A 7 49.98 34.71 -56.60
N ILE A 8 49.77 34.70 -55.28
CA ILE A 8 49.28 33.51 -54.58
C ILE A 8 47.77 33.71 -54.46
N ALA A 9 46.97 32.89 -55.18
CA ALA A 9 45.53 32.77 -55.01
C ALA A 9 45.25 31.98 -53.73
N SER A 10 44.77 32.66 -52.67
CA SER A 10 44.32 32.04 -51.44
C SER A 10 42.91 31.50 -51.65
N ALA A 11 42.77 30.20 -51.75
CA ALA A 11 41.45 29.52 -51.68
C ALA A 11 40.89 29.65 -50.26
N LEU A 12 39.82 30.39 -50.10
CA LEU A 12 39.01 30.46 -48.88
C LEU A 12 38.26 29.14 -48.72
N ALA A 13 38.80 28.20 -47.91
CA ALA A 13 38.02 27.08 -47.40
C ALA A 13 37.11 27.56 -46.29
N ALA A 14 35.82 27.67 -46.56
CA ALA A 14 34.81 27.92 -45.53
C ALA A 14 34.70 26.68 -44.59
N PRO A 15 34.79 26.85 -43.29
CA PRO A 15 34.58 25.74 -42.38
C PRO A 15 33.07 25.33 -42.44
N ALA A 16 32.82 24.09 -42.85
CA ALA A 16 31.51 23.46 -42.70
C ALA A 16 31.27 23.32 -41.20
N ILE A 17 30.49 24.22 -40.63
CA ILE A 17 30.01 24.08 -39.26
C ILE A 17 28.97 22.95 -39.28
N LEU A 18 29.44 21.75 -38.90
CA LEU A 18 28.55 20.63 -38.54
C LEU A 18 27.76 21.10 -37.31
N ARG A 19 26.52 21.57 -37.51
CA ARG A 19 25.57 21.73 -36.41
C ARG A 19 25.24 20.33 -35.91
N LEU A 20 25.99 19.85 -34.89
CA LEU A 20 25.45 18.85 -33.99
C LEU A 20 24.26 19.49 -33.32
N GLU A 21 23.06 19.09 -33.71
CA GLU A 21 21.89 19.29 -32.88
C GLU A 21 22.14 18.46 -31.62
N LEU A 22 22.74 19.09 -30.61
CA LEU A 22 22.67 18.62 -29.23
C LEU A 22 21.19 18.72 -28.87
N GLY A 23 20.46 17.63 -29.10
CA GLY A 23 19.13 17.48 -28.51
C GLY A 23 19.28 17.81 -27.04
N THR A 24 18.60 18.82 -26.56
CA THR A 24 18.53 19.14 -25.13
C THR A 24 18.03 17.89 -24.44
N ALA A 25 18.93 17.14 -23.84
CA ALA A 25 18.55 16.02 -22.99
C ALA A 25 17.64 16.58 -21.93
N LYS A 26 16.34 16.34 -22.07
CA LYS A 26 15.35 16.74 -21.09
C LYS A 26 15.74 16.03 -19.79
N ALA A 27 15.98 16.80 -18.73
CA ALA A 27 16.32 16.21 -17.45
C ALA A 27 15.24 15.19 -17.04
N ALA A 28 15.66 13.99 -16.70
CA ALA A 28 14.73 12.95 -16.26
C ALA A 28 13.94 13.44 -15.04
N THR A 29 12.63 13.19 -15.04
CA THR A 29 11.80 13.42 -13.86
C THR A 29 12.01 12.27 -12.89
N ALA A 30 12.66 12.55 -11.75
CA ALA A 30 12.90 11.56 -10.70
C ALA A 30 11.78 11.63 -9.66
N LEU A 31 10.97 10.59 -9.58
CA LEU A 31 9.90 10.43 -8.57
C LEU A 31 10.44 9.75 -7.30
N LYS A 32 9.84 10.03 -6.17
CA LYS A 32 10.16 9.41 -4.88
C LYS A 32 9.03 8.51 -4.45
N ILE A 33 9.33 7.23 -4.20
CA ILE A 33 8.37 6.24 -3.67
C ILE A 33 8.79 5.90 -2.25
N SER A 34 7.95 6.22 -1.25
CA SER A 34 8.20 5.87 0.14
C SER A 34 7.17 4.87 0.65
N HIS A 35 7.62 3.89 1.45
CA HIS A 35 6.74 2.94 2.12
C HIS A 35 7.36 2.42 3.42
N GLN A 36 6.53 1.78 4.28
CA GLN A 36 6.95 1.30 5.60
C GLN A 36 7.58 -0.10 5.60
N PHE A 37 7.50 -0.84 4.50
CA PHE A 37 7.89 -2.25 4.44
C PHE A 37 9.39 -2.43 4.32
N PRO A 38 9.93 -3.61 4.74
CA PRO A 38 11.34 -3.92 4.56
C PRO A 38 11.77 -3.84 3.10
N GLY A 39 12.91 -3.24 2.86
CA GLY A 39 13.51 -3.17 1.54
C GLY A 39 14.14 -4.49 1.11
N GLY A 40 14.07 -4.76 -0.19
CA GLY A 40 14.65 -5.94 -0.83
C GLY A 40 15.23 -5.62 -2.21
N THR A 41 15.06 -6.57 -3.13
CA THR A 41 15.36 -6.42 -4.56
C THR A 41 14.08 -6.62 -5.38
N ILE A 42 14.16 -6.46 -6.69
CA ILE A 42 13.00 -6.69 -7.56
C ILE A 42 12.49 -8.16 -7.49
N ASP A 43 13.38 -9.11 -7.16
CA ASP A 43 13.09 -10.54 -7.15
C ASP A 43 12.92 -11.12 -5.73
N LYS A 44 13.38 -10.42 -4.69
CA LYS A 44 13.46 -10.92 -3.32
C LYS A 44 12.94 -9.93 -2.30
N GLY A 45 12.23 -10.44 -1.27
CA GLY A 45 11.73 -9.66 -0.14
C GLY A 45 10.22 -9.46 -0.18
N ASP A 46 9.75 -8.51 0.59
CA ASP A 46 8.34 -8.15 0.70
C ASP A 46 7.77 -7.79 -0.68
N PHE A 47 6.66 -8.44 -1.08
CA PHE A 47 6.11 -8.24 -2.42
C PHE A 47 5.71 -6.77 -2.68
N ARG A 48 5.41 -6.00 -1.64
CA ARG A 48 5.03 -4.59 -1.73
C ARG A 48 6.23 -3.71 -2.10
N ASP A 49 7.41 -3.96 -1.52
CA ASP A 49 8.66 -3.32 -1.95
C ASP A 49 9.02 -3.74 -3.39
N ARG A 50 8.87 -5.02 -3.71
CA ARG A 50 9.08 -5.55 -5.08
C ARG A 50 8.14 -4.89 -6.09
N LEU A 51 6.86 -4.71 -5.74
CA LEU A 51 5.88 -4.00 -6.57
C LEU A 51 6.34 -2.57 -6.88
N CYS A 52 6.81 -1.84 -5.86
CA CYS A 52 7.34 -0.49 -6.04
C CYS A 52 8.58 -0.49 -6.96
N ARG A 53 9.47 -1.49 -6.83
CA ARG A 53 10.66 -1.62 -7.71
C ARG A 53 10.28 -1.99 -9.15
N MET A 54 9.31 -2.87 -9.32
CA MET A 54 8.78 -3.22 -10.66
C MET A 54 8.12 -2.00 -11.31
N PHE A 55 7.34 -1.24 -10.54
CA PHE A 55 6.75 0.02 -11.01
C PHE A 55 7.82 0.99 -11.48
N ALA A 56 8.87 1.23 -10.67
CA ALA A 56 9.98 2.11 -11.01
C ALA A 56 10.73 1.66 -12.28
N ALA A 57 11.00 0.36 -12.41
CA ALA A 57 11.67 -0.21 -13.57
C ALA A 57 10.84 -0.07 -14.86
N GLU A 58 9.53 -0.35 -14.78
CA GLU A 58 8.65 -0.31 -15.96
C GLU A 58 8.36 1.13 -16.42
N ILE A 59 8.17 2.09 -15.52
CA ILE A 59 8.00 3.49 -15.93
C ILE A 59 9.28 4.03 -16.58
N ALA A 60 10.44 3.69 -16.06
CA ALA A 60 11.74 4.09 -16.65
C ALA A 60 11.92 3.48 -18.04
N LYS A 61 11.66 2.19 -18.19
CA LYS A 61 11.75 1.48 -19.46
C LYS A 61 10.82 2.06 -20.53
N ARG A 62 9.53 2.28 -20.20
CA ARG A 62 8.50 2.76 -21.15
C ARG A 62 8.65 4.23 -21.51
N SER A 63 9.25 5.03 -20.63
CA SER A 63 9.54 6.44 -20.89
C SER A 63 10.90 6.67 -21.55
N GLY A 64 11.66 5.60 -21.86
CA GLY A 64 13.03 5.76 -22.38
C GLY A 64 14.00 6.43 -21.39
N GLY A 65 13.70 6.36 -20.08
CA GLY A 65 14.50 6.98 -19.01
C GLY A 65 14.10 8.42 -18.68
N GLU A 66 13.07 8.99 -19.33
CA GLU A 66 12.57 10.33 -18.99
C GLU A 66 11.85 10.37 -17.64
N LEU A 67 11.27 9.21 -17.19
CA LEU A 67 10.75 9.00 -15.84
C LEU A 67 11.67 8.01 -15.11
N THR A 68 12.05 8.35 -13.89
CA THR A 68 12.73 7.43 -12.97
C THR A 68 12.04 7.49 -11.62
N ALA A 69 12.25 6.48 -10.77
CA ALA A 69 11.77 6.54 -9.39
C ALA A 69 12.80 5.94 -8.44
N GLU A 70 13.00 6.62 -7.31
CA GLU A 70 13.83 6.16 -6.20
C GLU A 70 12.96 5.60 -5.09
N ILE A 71 13.33 4.42 -4.55
CA ILE A 71 12.56 3.70 -3.54
C ILE A 71 13.15 3.95 -2.15
N TYR A 72 12.31 4.38 -1.22
CA TYR A 72 12.64 4.64 0.17
C TYR A 72 11.85 3.70 1.10
N PRO A 73 12.36 2.47 1.32
CA PRO A 73 11.73 1.48 2.20
C PRO A 73 11.90 1.84 3.67
N ASN A 74 11.24 1.07 4.57
CA ASN A 74 11.35 1.21 6.03
C ASN A 74 11.02 2.63 6.55
N SER A 75 10.17 3.37 5.87
CA SER A 75 9.88 4.79 6.20
C SER A 75 11.13 5.68 6.29
N SER A 76 12.17 5.36 5.49
CA SER A 76 13.48 6.03 5.56
C SER A 76 13.44 7.49 5.08
N LEU A 77 12.50 7.86 4.19
CA LEU A 77 12.33 9.23 3.73
C LEU A 77 11.33 10.00 4.60
N ILE A 78 10.14 9.44 4.80
CA ILE A 78 9.04 10.05 5.54
C ILE A 78 8.41 8.96 6.43
N LYS A 79 8.16 9.29 7.71
CA LYS A 79 7.50 8.39 8.64
C LYS A 79 6.12 7.99 8.14
N THR A 80 5.73 6.73 8.39
CA THR A 80 4.49 6.12 7.87
C THR A 80 3.28 7.04 7.99
N ASN A 81 2.96 7.51 9.17
CA ASN A 81 1.75 8.31 9.42
C ASN A 81 1.77 9.70 8.74
N ALA A 82 2.92 10.17 8.25
CA ALA A 82 3.06 11.45 7.57
C ALA A 82 3.03 11.35 6.03
N GLN A 83 3.12 10.14 5.46
CA GLN A 83 3.24 9.94 4.02
C GLN A 83 2.00 10.41 3.26
N PHE A 84 0.79 10.15 3.79
CA PHE A 84 -0.45 10.57 3.15
C PHE A 84 -0.56 12.10 3.04
N SER A 85 -0.34 12.80 4.16
CA SER A 85 -0.33 14.26 4.18
C SER A 85 0.77 14.84 3.28
N ALA A 86 1.94 14.19 3.22
CA ALA A 86 3.04 14.60 2.33
C ALA A 86 2.67 14.46 0.85
N MET A 87 2.00 13.37 0.44
CA MET A 87 1.50 13.22 -0.93
C MET A 87 0.45 14.28 -1.29
N ARG A 88 -0.51 14.55 -0.39
CA ARG A 88 -1.52 15.58 -0.62
C ARG A 88 -0.93 16.98 -0.83
N LYS A 89 0.21 17.25 -0.21
CA LYS A 89 0.94 18.53 -0.32
C LYS A 89 1.98 18.55 -1.44
N GLY A 90 2.16 17.47 -2.19
CA GLY A 90 3.18 17.34 -3.22
C GLY A 90 4.61 17.23 -2.68
N ALA A 91 4.81 16.97 -1.38
CA ALA A 91 6.11 16.77 -0.76
C ALA A 91 6.63 15.33 -0.88
N LEU A 92 5.75 14.39 -1.19
CA LEU A 92 6.04 13.01 -1.57
C LEU A 92 5.26 12.68 -2.84
N ASP A 93 5.91 12.04 -3.80
CA ASP A 93 5.28 11.77 -5.08
C ASP A 93 4.38 10.53 -5.02
N ILE A 94 4.89 9.42 -4.49
CA ILE A 94 4.21 8.11 -4.49
C ILE A 94 4.42 7.40 -3.15
N SER A 95 3.39 6.67 -2.70
CA SER A 95 3.51 5.74 -1.56
C SER A 95 2.65 4.50 -1.78
N LEU A 96 3.18 3.33 -1.41
CA LEU A 96 2.35 2.16 -1.16
C LEU A 96 1.92 2.23 0.31
N TYR A 97 0.63 2.52 0.54
CA TYR A 97 0.18 3.06 1.81
C TYR A 97 -1.08 2.38 2.33
N PRO A 98 -1.08 1.90 3.58
CA PRO A 98 -2.29 1.40 4.23
C PRO A 98 -3.34 2.50 4.34
N MET A 99 -4.38 2.42 3.54
CA MET A 99 -5.38 3.48 3.41
C MET A 99 -6.00 3.94 4.75
N PRO A 100 -6.31 3.04 5.71
CA PRO A 100 -6.90 3.45 6.99
C PRO A 100 -5.97 4.29 7.89
N TYR A 101 -4.66 4.36 7.64
CA TYR A 101 -3.79 5.25 8.40
C TYR A 101 -4.04 6.73 8.11
N ALA A 102 -4.70 7.04 7.01
CA ALA A 102 -5.17 8.40 6.70
C ALA A 102 -6.48 8.77 7.40
N GLY A 103 -7.10 7.84 8.12
CA GLY A 103 -8.44 8.02 8.74
C GLY A 103 -8.53 9.16 9.76
N GLY A 104 -7.42 9.61 10.34
CA GLY A 104 -7.37 10.80 11.18
C GLY A 104 -7.53 12.11 10.42
N GLU A 105 -7.12 12.15 9.14
CA GLU A 105 -7.28 13.30 8.24
C GLU A 105 -8.57 13.21 7.42
N LEU A 106 -8.86 12.01 6.89
CA LEU A 106 -10.00 11.70 6.02
C LEU A 106 -10.67 10.41 6.52
N PRO A 107 -11.72 10.51 7.35
CA PRO A 107 -12.41 9.33 7.90
C PRO A 107 -12.88 8.33 6.85
N GLU A 108 -13.19 8.81 5.65
CA GLU A 108 -13.63 7.99 4.52
C GLU A 108 -12.61 6.93 4.10
N THR A 109 -11.31 7.17 4.33
CA THR A 109 -10.25 6.22 3.99
C THR A 109 -10.31 4.95 4.84
N ASN A 110 -10.98 4.98 5.99
CA ASN A 110 -11.17 3.80 6.84
C ASN A 110 -11.99 2.70 6.17
N ILE A 111 -12.76 3.01 5.11
CA ILE A 111 -13.45 1.99 4.30
C ILE A 111 -12.47 0.92 3.78
N GLY A 112 -11.20 1.27 3.59
CA GLY A 112 -10.14 0.36 3.14
C GLY A 112 -9.78 -0.74 4.12
N LEU A 113 -10.21 -0.64 5.39
CA LEU A 113 -10.14 -1.74 6.38
C LEU A 113 -11.38 -1.69 7.27
N MET A 114 -12.53 -1.92 6.68
CA MET A 114 -13.78 -2.09 7.42
C MET A 114 -13.93 -3.57 7.79
N PRO A 115 -13.90 -3.93 9.10
CA PRO A 115 -13.87 -5.33 9.52
C PRO A 115 -15.05 -6.13 8.98
N GLY A 116 -14.74 -7.26 8.32
CA GLY A 116 -15.71 -8.18 7.76
C GLY A 116 -16.52 -7.69 6.57
N LEU A 117 -16.22 -6.50 6.00
CA LEU A 117 -16.90 -5.97 4.82
C LEU A 117 -16.42 -6.64 3.54
N VAL A 118 -15.10 -6.76 3.35
CA VAL A 118 -14.49 -7.53 2.28
C VAL A 118 -14.07 -8.87 2.84
N ALA A 119 -14.42 -9.96 2.15
CA ALA A 119 -14.17 -11.33 2.60
C ALA A 119 -13.23 -12.11 1.66
N THR A 120 -13.08 -11.65 0.40
CA THR A 120 -12.27 -12.34 -0.62
C THR A 120 -11.50 -11.36 -1.47
N TYR A 121 -10.40 -11.82 -2.08
CA TYR A 121 -9.62 -11.04 -3.04
C TYR A 121 -10.46 -10.62 -4.24
N ASP A 122 -11.32 -11.53 -4.73
CA ASP A 122 -12.15 -11.23 -5.91
C ASP A 122 -13.21 -10.18 -5.60
N GLN A 123 -13.79 -10.20 -4.42
CA GLN A 123 -14.70 -9.14 -3.96
C GLN A 123 -13.97 -7.78 -3.91
N GLY A 124 -12.79 -7.74 -3.27
CA GLY A 124 -11.98 -6.52 -3.19
C GLY A 124 -11.59 -5.96 -4.56
N LEU A 125 -11.16 -6.82 -5.48
CA LEU A 125 -10.80 -6.38 -6.84
C LEU A 125 -12.00 -5.93 -7.68
N ARG A 126 -13.20 -6.49 -7.42
CA ARG A 126 -14.42 -5.99 -8.09
C ARG A 126 -14.75 -4.56 -7.69
N TRP A 127 -14.37 -4.12 -6.48
CA TRP A 127 -14.62 -2.73 -6.07
C TRP A 127 -14.16 -1.72 -7.13
N LYS A 128 -13.01 -1.95 -7.76
CA LYS A 128 -12.47 -1.04 -8.78
C LYS A 128 -13.44 -0.82 -9.95
N LYS A 129 -14.24 -1.83 -10.32
CA LYS A 129 -15.16 -1.80 -11.44
C LYS A 129 -16.59 -1.44 -11.04
N GLU A 130 -16.88 -1.48 -9.75
CA GLU A 130 -18.20 -1.21 -9.18
C GLU A 130 -18.36 0.27 -8.77
N PRO A 131 -19.58 0.74 -8.49
CA PRO A 131 -19.80 2.12 -8.07
C PRO A 131 -18.96 2.58 -6.88
N VAL A 132 -18.66 1.70 -5.94
CA VAL A 132 -17.79 2.01 -4.79
C VAL A 132 -16.38 2.43 -5.24
N GLY A 133 -15.81 1.74 -6.23
CA GLY A 133 -14.49 2.05 -6.74
C GLY A 133 -14.43 3.42 -7.39
N LYS A 134 -15.44 3.76 -8.21
CA LYS A 134 -15.56 5.09 -8.79
C LYS A 134 -15.70 6.16 -7.70
N ALA A 135 -16.61 5.96 -6.74
CA ALA A 135 -16.86 6.92 -5.67
C ALA A 135 -15.60 7.16 -4.80
N LEU A 136 -14.86 6.09 -4.48
CA LEU A 136 -13.62 6.19 -3.70
C LEU A 136 -12.50 6.89 -4.49
N THR A 137 -12.34 6.54 -5.77
CA THR A 137 -11.32 7.14 -6.64
C THR A 137 -11.58 8.63 -6.85
N ASP A 138 -12.81 9.02 -7.15
CA ASP A 138 -13.21 10.42 -7.33
C ASP A 138 -12.99 11.21 -6.02
N PHE A 139 -13.44 10.67 -4.89
CA PHE A 139 -13.24 11.29 -3.58
C PHE A 139 -11.76 11.54 -3.26
N LEU A 140 -10.90 10.53 -3.45
CA LEU A 140 -9.47 10.67 -3.20
C LEU A 140 -8.80 11.65 -4.17
N ALA A 141 -9.21 11.66 -5.44
CA ALA A 141 -8.72 12.62 -6.42
C ALA A 141 -9.06 14.06 -6.04
N ASP A 142 -10.27 14.31 -5.54
CA ASP A 142 -10.68 15.62 -4.99
C ASP A 142 -9.85 16.03 -3.76
N LYS A 143 -9.32 15.05 -3.03
CA LYS A 143 -8.42 15.27 -1.88
C LYS A 143 -6.94 15.30 -2.25
N GLY A 144 -6.62 15.26 -3.54
CA GLY A 144 -5.25 15.38 -4.06
C GLY A 144 -4.47 14.06 -4.13
N ILE A 145 -5.16 12.92 -4.12
CA ILE A 145 -4.56 11.59 -4.18
C ILE A 145 -5.12 10.77 -5.35
N LEU A 146 -4.24 10.13 -6.10
CA LEU A 146 -4.60 9.16 -7.15
C LEU A 146 -4.29 7.75 -6.70
N LEU A 147 -5.20 6.80 -6.99
CA LEU A 147 -4.96 5.37 -6.84
C LEU A 147 -4.36 4.83 -8.14
N LEU A 148 -3.15 4.28 -8.08
CA LEU A 148 -2.45 3.71 -9.24
C LEU A 148 -2.64 2.19 -9.31
N THR A 149 -2.48 1.49 -8.18
CA THR A 149 -2.55 0.02 -8.10
C THR A 149 -3.42 -0.37 -6.92
N TRP A 150 -4.42 -1.20 -7.13
CA TRP A 150 -5.27 -1.74 -6.07
C TRP A 150 -4.64 -3.01 -5.51
N VAL A 151 -4.22 -2.97 -4.25
CA VAL A 151 -3.64 -4.12 -3.55
C VAL A 151 -4.51 -4.44 -2.35
N TRP A 152 -5.12 -5.62 -2.36
CA TRP A 152 -5.89 -6.15 -1.25
C TRP A 152 -5.09 -7.22 -0.53
N GLN A 153 -5.20 -7.29 0.79
CA GLN A 153 -4.51 -8.26 1.62
C GLN A 153 -5.43 -8.81 2.71
N ALA A 154 -5.47 -10.12 2.83
CA ALA A 154 -6.05 -10.78 3.99
C ALA A 154 -5.06 -10.72 5.17
N GLY A 155 -5.58 -10.74 6.38
CA GLY A 155 -4.76 -10.68 7.58
C GLY A 155 -5.15 -11.72 8.62
N GLY A 156 -4.23 -11.88 9.57
CA GLY A 156 -4.35 -12.77 10.72
C GLY A 156 -3.84 -12.10 12.00
N VAL A 157 -3.74 -12.89 13.05
CA VAL A 157 -3.36 -12.42 14.39
C VAL A 157 -2.12 -13.13 14.88
N ALA A 158 -1.04 -12.39 15.12
CA ALA A 158 0.10 -12.85 15.93
C ALA A 158 -0.19 -12.56 17.40
N SER A 159 -0.09 -13.56 18.29
CA SER A 159 -0.37 -13.38 19.71
C SER A 159 0.65 -14.10 20.59
N ARG A 160 0.94 -13.51 21.74
CA ARG A 160 1.90 -14.04 22.74
C ARG A 160 1.22 -15.02 23.72
N PRO A 161 0.10 -14.70 24.39
CA PRO A 161 -0.41 -15.53 25.48
C PRO A 161 -1.33 -16.66 25.02
N ARG A 162 -2.14 -16.46 23.98
CA ARG A 162 -3.11 -17.42 23.44
C ARG A 162 -3.56 -17.03 22.04
N ALA A 163 -4.10 -17.97 21.27
CA ALA A 163 -4.76 -17.66 19.99
C ALA A 163 -5.97 -16.74 20.22
N ILE A 164 -6.21 -15.82 19.28
CA ILE A 164 -7.41 -14.99 19.22
C ILE A 164 -8.20 -15.44 17.99
N ILE A 165 -9.12 -16.37 18.20
CA ILE A 165 -9.95 -16.93 17.13
C ILE A 165 -11.33 -16.29 17.16
N ALA A 166 -12.05 -16.43 18.25
CA ALA A 166 -13.35 -15.82 18.46
C ALA A 166 -13.25 -14.48 19.25
N PRO A 167 -14.26 -13.60 19.21
CA PRO A 167 -14.22 -12.33 19.91
C PRO A 167 -13.88 -12.42 21.40
N GLU A 168 -14.42 -13.43 22.08
CA GLU A 168 -14.20 -13.67 23.51
C GLU A 168 -12.73 -13.93 23.87
N ASP A 169 -11.91 -14.42 22.92
CA ASP A 169 -10.47 -14.68 23.12
C ASP A 169 -9.67 -13.38 23.27
N ALA A 170 -10.17 -12.27 22.73
CA ALA A 170 -9.52 -10.98 22.81
C ALA A 170 -9.65 -10.31 24.19
N LYS A 171 -10.61 -10.80 25.02
CA LYS A 171 -10.91 -10.18 26.31
C LYS A 171 -9.69 -10.10 27.23
N GLY A 172 -9.43 -8.88 27.73
CA GLY A 172 -8.34 -8.57 28.64
C GLY A 172 -6.96 -8.48 28.01
N LEU A 173 -6.84 -8.69 26.70
CA LEU A 173 -5.57 -8.52 25.97
C LEU A 173 -5.44 -7.07 25.45
N LYS A 174 -4.20 -6.62 25.28
CA LYS A 174 -3.89 -5.40 24.55
C LYS A 174 -3.54 -5.77 23.12
N VAL A 175 -4.37 -5.35 22.18
CA VAL A 175 -4.28 -5.77 20.77
C VAL A 175 -4.08 -4.56 19.85
N ARG A 176 -3.21 -4.70 18.86
CA ARG A 176 -3.08 -3.73 17.78
C ARG A 176 -4.01 -4.14 16.62
N GLY A 177 -5.01 -3.34 16.27
CA GLY A 177 -6.02 -3.68 15.24
C GLY A 177 -5.69 -3.20 13.83
N GLY A 178 -5.09 -2.03 13.68
CA GLY A 178 -4.65 -1.47 12.39
C GLY A 178 -5.57 -0.45 11.74
N SER A 179 -6.76 -0.25 12.28
CA SER A 179 -7.65 0.86 11.95
C SER A 179 -8.51 1.20 13.16
N ARG A 180 -9.06 2.41 13.17
CA ARG A 180 -10.01 2.83 14.21
C ARG A 180 -11.23 1.89 14.28
N GLU A 181 -11.73 1.47 13.14
CA GLU A 181 -12.88 0.58 13.04
C GLU A 181 -12.58 -0.82 13.58
N MET A 182 -11.37 -1.34 13.33
CA MET A 182 -10.90 -2.59 13.93
C MET A 182 -10.72 -2.44 15.46
N ASP A 183 -10.16 -1.31 15.90
CA ASP A 183 -9.99 -1.01 17.32
C ASP A 183 -11.34 -0.98 18.06
N MET A 184 -12.39 -0.44 17.44
CA MET A 184 -13.76 -0.46 18.01
C MET A 184 -14.30 -1.89 18.16
N VAL A 185 -14.08 -2.76 17.17
CA VAL A 185 -14.48 -4.18 17.24
C VAL A 185 -13.74 -4.90 18.37
N LEU A 186 -12.44 -4.68 18.50
CA LEU A 186 -11.62 -5.25 19.55
C LEU A 186 -12.02 -4.77 20.94
N GLN A 187 -12.31 -3.47 21.11
CA GLN A 187 -12.80 -2.91 22.36
C GLN A 187 -14.15 -3.50 22.76
N THR A 188 -15.07 -3.69 21.81
CA THR A 188 -16.36 -4.33 22.04
C THR A 188 -16.19 -5.80 22.45
N ALA A 189 -15.16 -6.48 21.93
CA ALA A 189 -14.77 -7.84 22.34
C ALA A 189 -14.03 -7.89 23.70
N GLY A 190 -13.84 -6.75 24.38
CA GLY A 190 -13.23 -6.64 25.70
C GLY A 190 -11.70 -6.52 25.71
N ALA A 191 -11.08 -6.24 24.57
CA ALA A 191 -9.67 -5.92 24.48
C ALA A 191 -9.40 -4.43 24.81
N SER A 192 -8.18 -4.11 25.26
CA SER A 192 -7.62 -2.78 25.13
C SER A 192 -6.83 -2.67 23.83
N VAL A 193 -6.71 -1.47 23.24
CA VAL A 193 -6.11 -1.31 21.92
C VAL A 193 -4.86 -0.47 21.96
N LEU A 194 -3.94 -0.79 21.03
CA LEU A 194 -2.75 -0.01 20.73
C LEU A 194 -2.82 0.44 19.26
N SER A 195 -2.72 1.74 19.01
CA SER A 195 -2.83 2.32 17.67
C SER A 195 -1.45 2.76 17.18
N VAL A 196 -0.76 1.89 16.44
CA VAL A 196 0.54 2.13 15.82
C VAL A 196 0.57 1.55 14.39
N PRO A 197 1.46 2.04 13.49
CA PRO A 197 1.69 1.42 12.19
C PRO A 197 2.21 -0.01 12.32
N SER A 198 2.02 -0.83 11.27
CA SER A 198 2.39 -2.26 11.34
C SER A 198 3.89 -2.51 11.48
N ASN A 199 4.74 -1.63 10.99
CA ASN A 199 6.20 -1.71 11.19
C ASN A 199 6.65 -1.49 12.65
N GLU A 200 5.75 -1.09 13.55
CA GLU A 200 6.02 -0.93 14.99
C GLU A 200 5.49 -2.10 15.83
N ILE A 201 4.77 -3.07 15.23
CA ILE A 201 4.17 -4.20 15.96
C ILE A 201 5.26 -5.05 16.63
N TYR A 202 6.35 -5.38 15.91
CA TYR A 202 7.44 -6.20 16.46
C TYR A 202 7.97 -5.62 17.78
N ALA A 203 8.38 -4.37 17.78
CA ALA A 203 8.90 -3.70 18.97
C ALA A 203 7.84 -3.60 20.09
N SER A 204 6.58 -3.35 19.72
CA SER A 204 5.47 -3.27 20.67
C SER A 204 5.19 -4.61 21.35
N MET A 205 5.25 -5.71 20.62
CA MET A 205 5.09 -7.06 21.17
C MET A 205 6.32 -7.49 21.96
N GLN A 206 7.53 -7.20 21.48
CA GLN A 206 8.78 -7.53 22.14
C GLN A 206 8.90 -6.88 23.53
N THR A 207 8.51 -5.61 23.64
CA THR A 207 8.52 -4.85 24.90
C THR A 207 7.32 -5.12 25.80
N GLY A 208 6.29 -5.84 25.31
CA GLY A 208 5.05 -6.06 26.04
C GLY A 208 4.09 -4.85 26.02
N ALA A 209 4.33 -3.87 25.16
CA ALA A 209 3.39 -2.76 24.94
C ALA A 209 2.06 -3.25 24.34
N CYS A 210 2.06 -4.36 23.59
CA CYS A 210 0.87 -5.12 23.26
C CYS A 210 1.11 -6.63 23.36
N ASP A 211 0.00 -7.38 23.51
CA ASP A 211 0.00 -8.85 23.62
C ASP A 211 -0.16 -9.51 22.25
N ALA A 212 -0.83 -8.82 21.32
CA ALA A 212 -1.14 -9.33 20.01
C ALA A 212 -1.20 -8.21 18.96
N GLY A 213 -0.97 -8.56 17.70
CA GLY A 213 -1.13 -7.66 16.55
C GLY A 213 -1.91 -8.34 15.44
N ILE A 214 -2.90 -7.61 14.91
CA ILE A 214 -3.61 -7.99 13.70
C ILE A 214 -3.00 -7.23 12.54
N THR A 215 -2.60 -7.94 11.48
CA THR A 215 -2.03 -7.33 10.28
C THR A 215 -2.11 -8.31 9.10
N SER A 216 -1.71 -7.88 7.89
CA SER A 216 -1.70 -8.76 6.71
C SER A 216 -0.75 -9.95 6.89
N SER A 217 -1.05 -11.06 6.21
CA SER A 217 -0.17 -12.25 6.18
C SER A 217 1.25 -11.87 5.76
N THR A 218 1.40 -10.99 4.77
CA THR A 218 2.70 -10.46 4.36
C THR A 218 3.43 -9.75 5.50
N SER A 219 2.74 -8.90 6.27
CA SER A 219 3.35 -8.19 7.40
C SER A 219 3.69 -9.12 8.56
N LEU A 220 2.88 -10.16 8.80
CA LEU A 220 3.18 -11.20 9.78
C LEU A 220 4.52 -11.88 9.49
N ILE A 221 4.86 -12.09 8.21
CA ILE A 221 6.14 -12.66 7.76
C ILE A 221 7.24 -11.58 7.75
N SER A 222 7.01 -10.49 7.01
CA SER A 222 8.08 -9.54 6.66
C SER A 222 8.57 -8.70 7.84
N PHE A 223 7.74 -8.51 8.86
CA PHE A 223 8.15 -7.90 10.14
C PHE A 223 8.59 -8.93 11.19
N ARG A 224 8.70 -10.22 10.83
CA ARG A 224 9.22 -11.31 11.66
C ARG A 224 8.44 -11.47 12.97
N LEU A 225 7.11 -11.34 12.92
CA LEU A 225 6.30 -11.39 14.14
C LEU A 225 6.24 -12.79 14.76
N GLU A 226 6.63 -13.83 14.04
CA GLU A 226 6.82 -15.20 14.55
C GLU A 226 7.88 -15.29 15.65
N GLU A 227 8.86 -14.35 15.70
CA GLU A 227 9.90 -14.34 16.72
C GLU A 227 9.39 -13.84 18.08
N VAL A 228 8.33 -13.04 18.07
CA VAL A 228 7.78 -12.38 19.27
C VAL A 228 6.38 -12.89 19.63
N SER A 229 5.90 -13.94 18.96
CA SER A 229 4.58 -14.54 19.20
C SER A 229 4.67 -16.07 19.32
N LYS A 230 3.68 -16.67 19.99
CA LYS A 230 3.57 -18.14 20.15
C LYS A 230 2.35 -18.72 19.45
N PHE A 231 1.48 -17.86 18.97
CA PHE A 231 0.22 -18.24 18.33
C PHE A 231 0.00 -17.41 17.08
N LEU A 232 -0.41 -18.07 16.02
CA LEU A 232 -0.93 -17.46 14.80
C LEU A 232 -2.39 -17.88 14.64
N THR A 233 -3.28 -16.90 14.51
CA THR A 233 -4.60 -17.12 13.94
C THR A 233 -4.52 -16.72 12.48
N SER A 234 -4.54 -17.71 11.57
CA SER A 234 -4.36 -17.50 10.14
C SER A 234 -5.66 -17.11 9.46
N GLY A 235 -5.62 -16.06 8.65
CA GLY A 235 -6.72 -15.63 7.81
C GLY A 235 -6.70 -16.14 6.36
N ALA A 236 -5.87 -17.15 6.06
CA ALA A 236 -5.66 -17.63 4.69
C ALA A 236 -6.94 -18.16 4.00
N GLY A 237 -7.83 -18.86 4.75
CA GLY A 237 -9.08 -19.41 4.22
C GLY A 237 -10.28 -18.47 4.40
N ALA A 238 -10.28 -17.67 5.44
CA ALA A 238 -11.30 -16.69 5.78
C ALA A 238 -10.72 -15.63 6.70
N SER A 239 -11.03 -14.37 6.47
CA SER A 239 -10.54 -13.27 7.31
C SER A 239 -11.60 -12.19 7.49
N TYR A 240 -11.70 -11.67 8.72
CA TYR A 240 -12.45 -10.46 9.01
C TYR A 240 -11.60 -9.19 8.85
N TRP A 241 -10.31 -9.37 8.57
CA TRP A 241 -9.33 -8.32 8.34
C TRP A 241 -8.88 -8.37 6.87
N PHE A 242 -9.52 -7.59 6.01
CA PHE A 242 -9.14 -7.44 4.60
C PHE A 242 -8.86 -5.97 4.33
N MET A 243 -7.63 -5.64 3.93
CA MET A 243 -7.17 -4.25 3.79
C MET A 243 -6.83 -3.89 2.36
N LEU A 244 -7.31 -2.72 1.93
CA LEU A 244 -6.83 -2.04 0.73
C LEU A 244 -5.58 -1.23 1.07
N GLU A 245 -4.47 -1.62 0.46
CA GLU A 245 -3.14 -1.01 0.62
C GLU A 245 -2.58 -0.62 -0.76
N PRO A 246 -3.13 0.42 -1.38
CA PRO A 246 -2.85 0.77 -2.77
C PRO A 246 -1.50 1.45 -2.95
N LEU A 247 -0.94 1.38 -4.17
CA LEU A 247 0.04 2.35 -4.61
C LEU A 247 -0.70 3.66 -4.95
N MET A 248 -0.37 4.71 -4.22
CA MET A 248 -0.98 6.04 -4.35
C MET A 248 0.03 7.05 -4.88
N MET A 249 -0.46 8.07 -5.58
CA MET A 249 0.36 9.17 -6.07
C MET A 249 -0.24 10.52 -5.72
N SER A 250 0.59 11.50 -5.47
CA SER A 250 0.21 12.91 -5.39
C SER A 250 -0.42 13.38 -6.70
N LYS A 251 -1.68 13.84 -6.62
CA LYS A 251 -2.38 14.35 -7.81
C LYS A 251 -1.70 15.58 -8.40
N SER A 252 -1.19 16.48 -7.57
CA SER A 252 -0.51 17.69 -8.04
C SER A 252 0.78 17.38 -8.79
N VAL A 253 1.53 16.37 -8.35
CA VAL A 253 2.73 15.89 -9.06
C VAL A 253 2.32 15.24 -10.38
N PHE A 254 1.31 14.36 -10.37
CA PHE A 254 0.82 13.69 -11.56
C PHE A 254 0.32 14.69 -12.63
N ASP A 255 -0.49 15.65 -12.24
CA ASP A 255 -1.05 16.65 -13.16
C ASP A 255 0.03 17.54 -13.79
N GLY A 256 1.19 17.70 -13.12
CA GLY A 256 2.37 18.41 -13.64
C GLY A 256 3.19 17.63 -14.67
N LEU A 257 2.92 16.32 -14.84
CA LEU A 257 3.65 15.49 -15.80
C LEU A 257 3.11 15.64 -17.23
N PRO A 258 3.94 15.45 -18.27
CA PRO A 258 3.48 15.30 -19.65
C PRO A 258 2.46 14.18 -19.78
N LYS A 259 1.50 14.32 -20.69
CA LYS A 259 0.39 13.36 -20.87
C LYS A 259 0.87 11.92 -21.14
N ASN A 260 1.90 11.74 -21.97
CA ASN A 260 2.49 10.43 -22.22
C ASN A 260 3.07 9.79 -20.95
N HIS A 261 3.63 10.56 -20.03
CA HIS A 261 4.13 10.06 -18.74
C HIS A 261 2.98 9.69 -17.80
N GLN A 262 1.90 10.49 -17.78
CA GLN A 262 0.69 10.15 -17.05
C GLN A 262 0.11 8.80 -17.51
N ASP A 263 0.03 8.58 -18.82
CA ASP A 263 -0.51 7.36 -19.41
C ASP A 263 0.36 6.14 -19.06
N ILE A 264 1.69 6.28 -19.09
CA ILE A 264 2.63 5.23 -18.67
C ILE A 264 2.39 4.86 -17.19
N ILE A 265 2.31 5.85 -16.30
CA ILE A 265 2.10 5.65 -14.86
C ILE A 265 0.79 4.88 -14.58
N LEU A 266 -0.31 5.29 -15.21
CA LEU A 266 -1.60 4.64 -15.04
C LEU A 266 -1.61 3.21 -15.59
N ALA A 267 -1.01 2.99 -16.76
CA ALA A 267 -0.93 1.67 -17.38
C ALA A 267 -0.12 0.71 -16.52
N VAL A 268 1.11 1.11 -16.11
CA VAL A 268 1.98 0.28 -15.27
C VAL A 268 1.32 0.00 -13.91
N GLY A 269 0.71 1.01 -13.29
CA GLY A 269 0.00 0.82 -12.03
C GLY A 269 -1.10 -0.22 -12.11
N SER A 270 -1.92 -0.17 -13.16
CA SER A 270 -3.00 -1.13 -13.37
C SER A 270 -2.52 -2.55 -13.67
N GLU A 271 -1.45 -2.70 -14.44
CA GLU A 271 -0.88 -4.02 -14.79
C GLU A 271 -0.28 -4.74 -13.57
N LEU A 272 0.23 -4.02 -12.59
CA LEU A 272 0.83 -4.58 -11.37
C LEU A 272 -0.19 -5.14 -10.37
N GLU A 273 -1.49 -4.93 -10.56
CA GLU A 273 -2.53 -5.47 -9.67
C GLU A 273 -2.52 -7.00 -9.62
N ALA A 274 -2.25 -7.64 -10.76
CA ALA A 274 -2.13 -9.10 -10.82
C ALA A 274 -0.95 -9.62 -9.99
N PHE A 275 0.19 -8.92 -10.04
CA PHE A 275 1.35 -9.25 -9.19
C PHE A 275 1.02 -9.03 -7.71
N GLY A 276 0.39 -7.91 -7.35
CA GLY A 276 -0.02 -7.61 -5.98
C GLY A 276 -0.97 -8.66 -5.40
N LYS A 277 -2.02 -9.07 -6.16
CA LYS A 277 -2.93 -10.15 -5.78
C LYS A 277 -2.18 -11.45 -5.51
N LYS A 278 -1.34 -11.86 -6.48
CA LYS A 278 -0.59 -13.11 -6.36
C LYS A 278 0.35 -13.08 -5.16
N GLY A 279 1.09 -12.00 -4.94
CA GLY A 279 2.00 -11.87 -3.80
C GLY A 279 1.27 -11.98 -2.47
N ALA A 280 0.14 -11.31 -2.31
CA ALA A 280 -0.67 -11.41 -1.10
C ALA A 280 -1.21 -12.84 -0.86
N GLN A 281 -1.68 -13.52 -1.91
CA GLN A 281 -2.18 -14.89 -1.81
C GLN A 281 -1.07 -15.91 -1.52
N ASP A 282 0.12 -15.74 -2.10
CA ASP A 282 1.28 -16.57 -1.81
C ASP A 282 1.67 -16.48 -0.32
N ASP A 283 1.67 -15.26 0.23
CA ASP A 283 1.99 -15.03 1.64
C ASP A 283 0.90 -15.55 2.59
N ASP A 284 -0.38 -15.56 2.18
CA ASP A 284 -1.45 -16.22 2.94
C ASP A 284 -1.19 -17.73 3.14
N VAL A 285 -0.63 -18.38 2.12
CA VAL A 285 -0.26 -19.79 2.19
C VAL A 285 1.03 -19.99 2.98
N GLU A 286 1.98 -19.07 2.86
CA GLU A 286 3.32 -19.21 3.46
C GLU A 286 3.33 -18.87 4.96
N VAL A 287 2.48 -17.96 5.43
CA VAL A 287 2.50 -17.49 6.82
C VAL A 287 2.37 -18.60 7.85
N ALA A 288 1.51 -19.59 7.59
CA ALA A 288 1.33 -20.73 8.49
C ALA A 288 2.62 -21.54 8.64
N LYS A 289 3.30 -21.84 7.53
CA LYS A 289 4.56 -22.59 7.51
C LYS A 289 5.70 -21.86 8.24
N VAL A 290 5.79 -20.53 8.05
CA VAL A 290 6.79 -19.70 8.74
C VAL A 290 6.60 -19.77 10.24
N TYR A 291 5.37 -19.66 10.72
CA TYR A 291 5.06 -19.71 12.15
C TYR A 291 5.23 -21.11 12.75
N GLU A 292 4.81 -22.17 12.05
CA GLU A 292 5.03 -23.56 12.47
C GLU A 292 6.53 -23.87 12.61
N LYS A 293 7.33 -23.43 11.61
CA LYS A 293 8.80 -23.57 11.65
C LYS A 293 9.43 -22.83 12.85
N ALA A 294 8.86 -21.71 13.26
CA ALA A 294 9.28 -20.96 14.45
C ALA A 294 8.75 -21.57 15.76
N GLY A 295 7.98 -22.67 15.70
CA GLY A 295 7.43 -23.35 16.87
C GLY A 295 6.14 -22.74 17.41
N ALA A 296 5.50 -21.84 16.68
CA ALA A 296 4.22 -21.28 17.06
C ALA A 296 3.07 -22.25 16.77
N LYS A 297 1.98 -22.13 17.56
CA LYS A 297 0.74 -22.85 17.31
C LYS A 297 -0.09 -22.08 16.28
N VAL A 298 -0.45 -22.74 15.19
CA VAL A 298 -1.26 -22.16 14.10
C VAL A 298 -2.69 -22.67 14.19
N ALA A 299 -3.66 -21.75 14.13
CA ALA A 299 -5.08 -22.03 14.05
C ALA A 299 -5.69 -21.24 12.87
N PRO A 300 -6.45 -21.87 11.96
CA PRO A 300 -7.15 -21.16 10.91
C PRO A 300 -8.39 -20.47 11.45
N LEU A 301 -8.76 -19.32 10.84
CA LEU A 301 -10.11 -18.78 10.95
C LEU A 301 -11.07 -19.58 10.05
N ASP A 302 -12.28 -19.80 10.54
CA ASP A 302 -13.38 -20.34 9.75
C ASP A 302 -14.45 -19.25 9.46
N ILE A 303 -15.31 -19.53 8.51
CA ILE A 303 -16.37 -18.61 8.06
C ILE A 303 -17.33 -18.26 9.19
N ALA A 304 -17.67 -19.23 10.07
CA ALA A 304 -18.59 -19.01 11.17
C ALA A 304 -18.01 -18.04 12.21
N THR A 305 -16.73 -18.21 12.52
CA THR A 305 -16.00 -17.34 13.45
C THR A 305 -15.80 -15.93 12.87
N VAL A 306 -15.46 -15.84 11.58
CA VAL A 306 -15.41 -14.53 10.87
C VAL A 306 -16.79 -13.85 10.92
N GLY A 307 -17.89 -14.61 10.84
CA GLY A 307 -19.25 -14.11 11.00
C GLY A 307 -19.48 -13.41 12.34
N LYS A 308 -18.99 -13.97 13.46
CA LYS A 308 -19.10 -13.34 14.79
C LYS A 308 -18.38 -11.99 14.86
N TRP A 309 -17.18 -11.89 14.31
CA TRP A 309 -16.43 -10.64 14.22
C TRP A 309 -17.14 -9.59 13.36
N ARG A 310 -17.68 -10.03 12.22
CA ARG A 310 -18.46 -9.17 11.31
C ARG A 310 -19.75 -8.64 11.97
N ASP A 311 -20.43 -9.46 12.75
CA ASP A 311 -21.66 -9.02 13.44
C ASP A 311 -21.36 -7.92 14.45
N ILE A 312 -20.28 -8.03 15.24
CA ILE A 312 -19.81 -6.93 16.10
C ILE A 312 -19.47 -5.70 15.26
N ALA A 313 -18.73 -5.88 14.16
CA ALA A 313 -18.35 -4.76 13.29
C ALA A 313 -19.57 -4.02 12.73
N ARG A 314 -20.59 -4.76 12.26
CA ARG A 314 -21.83 -4.21 11.72
C ARG A 314 -22.58 -3.40 12.77
N ASP A 315 -22.62 -3.89 13.99
CA ASP A 315 -23.36 -3.24 15.08
C ASP A 315 -22.64 -2.03 15.68
N THR A 316 -21.33 -1.92 15.49
CA THR A 316 -20.48 -0.86 16.05
C THR A 316 -19.78 -0.05 14.96
N ALA A 317 -18.68 -0.54 14.41
CA ALA A 317 -17.79 0.17 13.52
C ALA A 317 -18.47 0.64 12.23
N TRP A 318 -19.33 -0.19 11.61
CA TRP A 318 -20.04 0.21 10.38
C TRP A 318 -21.03 1.33 10.61
N LYS A 319 -21.78 1.27 11.73
CA LYS A 319 -22.73 2.33 12.13
C LYS A 319 -21.99 3.64 12.41
N ASP A 320 -20.91 3.58 13.19
CA ASP A 320 -20.11 4.77 13.51
C ASP A 320 -19.48 5.38 12.25
N TYR A 321 -18.90 4.55 11.38
CA TYR A 321 -18.31 5.02 10.13
C TYR A 321 -19.34 5.69 9.22
N GLY A 322 -20.49 5.04 9.00
CA GLY A 322 -21.58 5.58 8.18
C GLY A 322 -22.19 6.88 8.72
N ALA A 323 -22.09 7.12 10.02
CA ALA A 323 -22.57 8.35 10.65
C ALA A 323 -21.60 9.55 10.55
N LYS A 324 -20.34 9.34 10.12
CA LYS A 324 -19.33 10.42 10.13
C LYS A 324 -19.55 11.48 9.08
N THR A 325 -19.79 11.08 7.84
CA THR A 325 -20.01 11.98 6.70
C THR A 325 -20.98 11.33 5.70
N ALA A 326 -21.63 12.16 4.89
CA ALA A 326 -22.47 11.65 3.79
C ALA A 326 -21.66 10.78 2.80
N THR A 327 -20.40 11.13 2.56
CA THR A 327 -19.49 10.35 1.70
C THR A 327 -19.19 8.97 2.33
N ALA A 328 -18.90 8.92 3.64
CA ALA A 328 -18.67 7.66 4.35
C ALA A 328 -19.91 6.75 4.30
N ALA A 329 -21.11 7.31 4.54
CA ALA A 329 -22.38 6.58 4.42
C ALA A 329 -22.57 5.99 3.02
N ASN A 330 -22.33 6.80 1.99
CA ASN A 330 -22.43 6.36 0.60
C ASN A 330 -21.42 5.27 0.25
N LEU A 331 -20.14 5.44 0.63
CA LEU A 331 -19.10 4.44 0.40
C LEU A 331 -19.44 3.11 1.08
N LEU A 332 -19.91 3.14 2.34
CA LEU A 332 -20.30 1.92 3.06
C LEU A 332 -21.48 1.21 2.37
N LYS A 333 -22.49 1.96 1.95
CA LYS A 333 -23.62 1.40 1.22
C LYS A 333 -23.16 0.73 -0.08
N LEU A 334 -22.44 1.46 -0.94
CA LEU A 334 -21.95 0.94 -2.22
C LEU A 334 -21.04 -0.27 -2.04
N ALA A 335 -20.19 -0.26 -1.01
CA ALA A 335 -19.30 -1.38 -0.71
C ALA A 335 -20.08 -2.62 -0.23
N SER A 336 -21.15 -2.43 0.57
CA SER A 336 -22.01 -3.52 1.04
C SER A 336 -22.81 -4.17 -0.07
N ASP A 337 -23.04 -3.47 -1.19
CA ASP A 337 -23.76 -3.98 -2.37
C ASP A 337 -22.86 -4.89 -3.24
N VAL A 338 -21.52 -4.88 -3.04
CA VAL A 338 -20.60 -5.77 -3.76
C VAL A 338 -20.61 -7.15 -3.12
N SER A 339 -21.20 -8.13 -3.80
CA SER A 339 -21.28 -9.51 -3.31
C SER A 339 -19.89 -10.14 -3.05
N ALA A 340 -19.82 -11.08 -2.14
CA ALA A 340 -18.60 -11.84 -1.84
C ALA A 340 -18.19 -12.80 -2.98
#